data_5687aa59c2e03d4de2e26a56ecaaf5a9
#
_entry.id   5687aa59c2e03d4de2e26a56ecaaf5a9
#
_cell.length_a   1.000
_cell.length_b   1.000
_cell.length_c   1.000
_cell.angle_alpha   90.00
_cell.angle_beta   90.00
_cell.angle_gamma   90.00
#
_symmetry.space_group_name_H-M   'P 1'
#
loop_
_entity.id
_entity.type
_entity.pdbx_description
1 polymer ?
#
loop_
_entity_poly.entity_id
_entity_poly.type
_entity_poly.pdbx_seq_one_letter_code
_entity_poly.pdbx_strand_id
1 'polypeptide(L)'
;MSLFQNMKSKLLPIAAVSVLTAGIFAGAELQQTEKASAKKQDKAEIRNVIVMIGDGMGTPYIRAYRSMKNNGDTPNNPKLTEFDRNLTGMMMTHPDDPDYNITDSAAAGTALATGVKTYNNAIGVDKNGKKVKSVLEEAKQQGKSTGLVATSEINHATPAAYGAHNESRKNMDQIANSYMDDKIKGKHKIDVLLGGGKSYFNRKDRNLTKEFKQAGYSYVTTKQALKKNKDQQVLGLFADGGLAKALDRDSKTPSLKDMTVSAIDRLNQNKKGFFLMVEGSQIDWAAHDNDTVGAMSEVKDFEQAYKAAIEFAKKDKHTLVIATADHTTGGFTIGANGEKNWHAEPILSAKKTPEFMAKKISEGKPVKDVLARYGNLKVTSEEIKSVEAAAQADKSKGAYKAIIKIYNTRSNSGWTSTXXXXVLVLPTLVCLFSTYQMNPLQSKPEVVVPPHLYGVPTNAFASETSLLTLSDVDDVLLLEDDEDEAGFELLVLVPFTFNTWLT
;
A
#
# COMPACT_ATOMS: atom_id res chain seq x y z
N MET A 1 31.24 40.07 52.57
CA MET A 1 30.47 41.15 53.26
C MET A 1 30.36 42.32 52.30
N SER A 2 29.16 42.67 51.95
CA SER A 2 28.62 43.74 51.06
C SER A 2 28.04 43.25 49.75
N LEU A 3 26.79 42.76 49.85
CA LEU A 3 25.87 42.70 48.69
C LEU A 3 24.46 42.47 49.16
N PHE A 4 24.07 43.02 50.33
CA PHE A 4 22.69 42.94 50.87
C PHE A 4 22.25 44.27 51.46
N GLN A 5 22.40 45.37 50.72
CA GLN A 5 21.78 46.65 51.06
C GLN A 5 21.49 47.41 49.75
N ASN A 6 20.35 47.09 49.14
CA ASN A 6 19.62 48.05 48.27
C ASN A 6 18.41 47.35 47.64
N MET A 7 17.47 46.92 48.50
CA MET A 7 16.16 46.52 48.03
C MET A 7 15.09 46.93 49.06
N LYS A 8 14.97 48.25 49.24
CA LYS A 8 13.81 48.84 49.92
C LYS A 8 13.55 50.20 49.30
N SER A 9 12.78 50.18 48.23
CA SER A 9 11.91 51.29 47.82
C SER A 9 11.40 51.06 46.38
N LYS A 10 10.29 50.36 46.28
CA LYS A 10 9.31 50.52 45.19
C LYS A 10 8.12 49.58 45.46
N LEU A 11 7.44 49.84 46.57
CA LEU A 11 6.09 49.38 46.75
C LEU A 11 5.19 50.57 46.41
N LEU A 12 4.75 50.66 45.18
CA LEU A 12 3.62 51.48 44.78
C LEU A 12 2.34 50.64 44.95
N PRO A 13 1.25 51.24 45.46
CA PRO A 13 0.15 50.45 45.92
C PRO A 13 -0.71 49.88 44.80
N ILE A 14 -1.04 48.62 44.97
CA ILE A 14 -1.94 47.78 44.15
C ILE A 14 -3.42 48.27 44.28
N ALA A 15 -3.67 49.45 44.72
CA ALA A 15 -5.05 49.94 44.91
C ALA A 15 -5.65 50.71 43.73
N ALA A 16 -4.85 50.94 42.64
CA ALA A 16 -5.33 51.75 41.50
C ALA A 16 -5.73 50.91 40.29
N VAL A 17 -5.53 49.59 40.29
CA VAL A 17 -5.84 48.73 39.15
C VAL A 17 -7.23 48.04 39.29
N SER A 18 -7.79 48.03 40.49
CA SER A 18 -9.07 47.33 40.74
C SER A 18 -10.32 48.18 40.37
N VAL A 19 -10.17 49.44 40.00
CA VAL A 19 -11.32 50.29 39.63
C VAL A 19 -11.51 50.37 38.09
N LEU A 20 -10.49 50.03 37.34
CA LEU A 20 -10.61 50.03 35.85
C LEU A 20 -11.13 48.72 35.27
N THR A 21 -11.09 47.62 36.02
CA THR A 21 -11.63 46.35 35.56
C THR A 21 -13.13 46.15 35.83
N ALA A 22 -13.70 46.89 36.79
CA ALA A 22 -15.12 46.83 37.05
C ALA A 22 -15.98 47.57 36.03
N GLY A 23 -15.39 48.54 35.31
CA GLY A 23 -16.10 49.32 34.29
C GLY A 23 -16.21 48.66 32.93
N ILE A 24 -15.39 47.64 32.70
CA ILE A 24 -15.39 46.92 31.41
C ILE A 24 -16.35 45.72 31.44
N PHE A 25 -16.66 45.20 32.62
CA PHE A 25 -17.61 44.08 32.77
C PHE A 25 -19.07 44.49 32.83
N ALA A 26 -19.41 45.76 33.06
CA ALA A 26 -20.81 46.19 33.12
C ALA A 26 -21.37 46.59 31.73
N GLY A 27 -20.54 46.68 30.70
CA GLY A 27 -20.99 46.99 29.35
C GLY A 27 -21.09 45.79 28.39
N ALA A 28 -20.81 44.57 28.88
CA ALA A 28 -20.77 43.38 28.04
C ALA A 28 -21.96 42.43 28.23
N GLU A 29 -22.99 42.87 28.91
CA GLU A 29 -24.14 41.98 29.24
C GLU A 29 -25.35 42.17 28.33
N LEU A 30 -25.17 42.57 27.07
CA LEU A 30 -26.24 42.60 26.10
C LEU A 30 -25.76 42.29 24.66
N GLN A 31 -24.86 41.35 24.51
CA GLN A 31 -24.84 40.57 23.29
C GLN A 31 -25.17 39.14 23.68
N GLN A 32 -26.40 38.74 23.40
CA GLN A 32 -26.77 37.33 23.29
C GLN A 32 -25.75 36.73 22.31
N THR A 33 -24.74 36.07 22.84
CA THR A 33 -24.00 35.11 22.05
C THR A 33 -25.04 34.04 21.65
N GLU A 34 -25.54 34.14 20.44
CA GLU A 34 -26.08 32.95 19.78
C GLU A 34 -25.05 31.85 20.03
N LYS A 35 -25.37 30.93 20.92
CA LYS A 35 -24.67 29.64 20.94
C LYS A 35 -24.81 29.13 19.52
N ALA A 36 -23.76 29.26 18.71
CA ALA A 36 -23.66 28.53 17.50
C ALA A 36 -23.81 27.06 17.93
N SER A 37 -25.02 26.56 17.80
CA SER A 37 -25.27 25.14 17.87
C SER A 37 -24.36 24.56 16.78
N ALA A 38 -23.20 24.10 17.18
CA ALA A 38 -22.40 23.26 16.30
C ALA A 38 -23.34 22.15 15.90
N LYS A 39 -23.91 22.23 14.70
CA LYS A 39 -24.64 21.14 14.10
C LYS A 39 -23.77 19.91 14.29
N LYS A 40 -24.23 18.97 15.10
CA LYS A 40 -23.60 17.67 15.25
C LYS A 40 -23.56 17.12 13.85
N GLN A 41 -22.38 17.26 13.23
CA GLN A 41 -22.18 16.74 11.89
C GLN A 41 -22.25 15.23 12.04
N ASP A 42 -23.32 14.63 11.55
CA ASP A 42 -23.48 13.19 11.56
C ASP A 42 -22.25 12.59 10.86
N LYS A 43 -21.37 11.98 11.64
CA LYS A 43 -20.23 11.26 11.10
C LYS A 43 -20.78 10.17 10.18
N ALA A 44 -20.46 10.25 8.91
CA ALA A 44 -20.89 9.24 7.95
C ALA A 44 -20.37 7.88 8.41
N GLU A 45 -21.26 6.97 8.70
CA GLU A 45 -20.93 5.61 9.10
C GLU A 45 -20.15 4.89 7.99
N ILE A 46 -18.97 4.36 8.31
CA ILE A 46 -18.19 3.58 7.34
C ILE A 46 -18.82 2.19 7.21
N ARG A 47 -19.27 1.87 6.01
CA ARG A 47 -19.90 0.58 5.69
C ARG A 47 -19.03 -0.26 4.76
N ASN A 48 -18.18 0.37 3.97
CA ASN A 48 -17.32 -0.27 2.98
C ASN A 48 -15.85 -0.06 3.34
N VAL A 49 -15.05 -1.11 3.19
CA VAL A 49 -13.60 -1.03 3.37
C VAL A 49 -12.92 -1.61 2.13
N ILE A 50 -11.99 -0.85 1.56
CA ILE A 50 -11.13 -1.29 0.45
C ILE A 50 -9.68 -1.24 0.94
N VAL A 51 -9.04 -2.40 1.01
CA VAL A 51 -7.61 -2.51 1.35
C VAL A 51 -6.85 -2.79 0.05
N MET A 52 -5.88 -1.94 -0.25
CA MET A 52 -5.09 -2.04 -1.48
C MET A 52 -3.62 -2.27 -1.11
N ILE A 53 -3.03 -3.34 -1.64
CA ILE A 53 -1.66 -3.74 -1.32
C ILE A 53 -0.82 -3.73 -2.60
N GLY A 54 0.21 -2.88 -2.62
CA GLY A 54 1.26 -2.94 -3.63
C GLY A 54 2.33 -3.89 -3.12
N ASP A 55 2.29 -5.14 -3.58
CA ASP A 55 3.23 -6.17 -3.13
C ASP A 55 4.67 -5.73 -3.42
N GLY A 56 5.51 -5.72 -2.41
CA GLY A 56 6.91 -5.32 -2.53
C GLY A 56 7.16 -3.83 -2.77
N MET A 57 6.10 -2.99 -2.73
CA MET A 57 6.13 -1.58 -3.13
C MET A 57 6.56 -0.65 -1.99
N GLY A 58 7.76 -0.82 -1.47
CA GLY A 58 8.30 0.08 -0.45
C GLY A 58 8.53 1.51 -0.96
N THR A 59 8.96 2.39 -0.07
CA THR A 59 9.10 3.84 -0.32
C THR A 59 9.88 4.22 -1.59
N PRO A 60 11.00 3.53 -1.96
CA PRO A 60 11.75 3.91 -3.16
C PRO A 60 10.93 3.79 -4.45
N TYR A 61 9.98 2.87 -4.50
CA TYR A 61 9.10 2.69 -5.68
C TYR A 61 8.21 3.92 -5.88
N ILE A 62 7.64 4.43 -4.79
CA ILE A 62 6.79 5.64 -4.83
C ILE A 62 7.64 6.84 -5.26
N ARG A 63 8.87 6.96 -4.72
CA ARG A 63 9.80 8.04 -5.08
C ARG A 63 10.17 8.01 -6.57
N ALA A 64 10.54 6.83 -7.08
CA ALA A 64 10.89 6.67 -8.51
C ALA A 64 9.68 6.98 -9.41
N TYR A 65 8.51 6.47 -9.04
CA TYR A 65 7.29 6.71 -9.81
C TYR A 65 6.91 8.21 -9.81
N ARG A 66 7.07 8.91 -8.69
CA ARG A 66 6.89 10.36 -8.63
C ARG A 66 7.84 11.08 -9.60
N SER A 67 9.10 10.65 -9.64
CA SER A 67 10.09 11.20 -10.59
C SER A 67 9.66 10.95 -12.04
N MET A 68 9.14 9.74 -12.35
CA MET A 68 8.60 9.43 -13.68
C MET A 68 7.44 10.37 -14.06
N LYS A 69 6.53 10.67 -13.14
CA LYS A 69 5.40 11.59 -13.39
C LYS A 69 5.88 13.01 -13.73
N ASN A 70 7.10 13.34 -13.33
CA ASN A 70 7.74 14.63 -13.55
C ASN A 70 8.85 14.55 -14.61
N ASN A 71 8.88 13.48 -15.42
CA ASN A 71 9.86 13.24 -16.49
C ASN A 71 11.31 13.22 -15.99
N GLY A 72 11.53 12.82 -14.74
CA GLY A 72 12.84 12.80 -14.11
C GLY A 72 13.22 14.11 -13.42
N ASP A 73 12.49 15.18 -13.65
CA ASP A 73 12.78 16.48 -13.04
C ASP A 73 12.28 16.57 -11.58
N THR A 74 12.84 17.52 -10.85
CA THR A 74 12.35 17.92 -9.52
C THR A 74 11.89 19.39 -9.61
N PRO A 75 10.72 19.64 -10.19
CA PRO A 75 10.24 21.02 -10.30
C PRO A 75 9.79 21.56 -8.93
N ASN A 76 9.78 22.87 -8.79
CA ASN A 76 9.34 23.53 -7.55
C ASN A 76 7.91 23.15 -7.14
N ASN A 77 7.08 22.73 -8.10
CA ASN A 77 5.71 22.25 -7.85
C ASN A 77 5.53 20.88 -8.52
N PRO A 78 5.98 19.80 -7.90
CA PRO A 78 5.95 18.49 -8.53
C PRO A 78 4.54 17.91 -8.65
N LYS A 79 4.32 17.14 -9.70
CA LYS A 79 3.13 16.31 -9.86
C LYS A 79 3.19 15.16 -8.84
N LEU A 80 2.42 15.27 -7.79
CA LEU A 80 2.35 14.24 -6.74
C LEU A 80 1.62 13.00 -7.24
N THR A 81 2.00 11.84 -6.68
CA THR A 81 1.25 10.60 -6.84
C THR A 81 0.00 10.63 -5.94
N GLU A 82 -0.94 9.72 -6.16
CA GLU A 82 -2.07 9.56 -5.24
C GLU A 82 -1.60 9.03 -3.88
N PHE A 83 -0.47 8.31 -3.85
CA PHE A 83 0.14 7.84 -2.60
C PHE A 83 0.65 9.03 -1.76
N ASP A 84 1.31 10.00 -2.41
CA ASP A 84 1.82 11.21 -1.72
C ASP A 84 0.68 12.03 -1.11
N ARG A 85 -0.42 12.19 -1.86
CA ARG A 85 -1.55 13.03 -1.45
C ARG A 85 -2.29 12.48 -0.23
N ASN A 86 -2.18 11.18 0.01
CA ASN A 86 -2.96 10.49 1.02
C ASN A 86 -2.07 9.79 2.07
N LEU A 87 -0.79 10.14 2.11
CA LEU A 87 0.17 9.55 3.05
C LEU A 87 -0.23 9.90 4.50
N THR A 88 -0.27 8.90 5.38
CA THR A 88 -0.68 9.06 6.77
C THR A 88 0.35 8.56 7.78
N GLY A 89 1.31 7.73 7.38
CA GLY A 89 2.27 7.20 8.33
C GLY A 89 3.08 6.04 7.79
N MET A 90 3.59 5.22 8.69
CA MET A 90 4.40 4.03 8.38
C MET A 90 3.95 2.87 9.27
N MET A 91 4.18 1.64 8.81
CA MET A 91 3.90 0.44 9.61
C MET A 91 5.04 -0.58 9.46
N MET A 92 5.16 -1.46 10.45
CA MET A 92 6.16 -2.53 10.47
C MET A 92 5.50 -3.86 10.13
N THR A 93 6.08 -4.59 9.18
CA THR A 93 5.53 -5.84 8.66
C THR A 93 6.43 -7.06 8.95
N HIS A 94 7.40 -6.93 9.86
CA HIS A 94 8.28 -8.04 10.25
C HIS A 94 7.46 -9.27 10.69
N PRO A 95 7.97 -10.50 10.44
CA PRO A 95 7.25 -11.72 10.83
C PRO A 95 7.47 -12.04 12.33
N ASP A 96 6.68 -12.95 12.88
CA ASP A 96 6.93 -13.62 14.16
C ASP A 96 7.50 -15.02 13.84
N ASP A 97 8.76 -15.04 13.45
CA ASP A 97 9.44 -16.21 12.89
C ASP A 97 10.78 -16.40 13.62
N PRO A 98 11.05 -17.57 14.17
CA PRO A 98 12.31 -17.79 14.92
C PRO A 98 13.57 -17.80 14.04
N ASP A 99 13.41 -18.08 12.74
CA ASP A 99 14.54 -18.23 11.81
C ASP A 99 14.75 -16.99 10.93
N TYR A 100 13.71 -16.17 10.73
CA TYR A 100 13.74 -15.06 9.75
C TYR A 100 13.19 -13.78 10.34
N ASN A 101 13.91 -12.68 10.17
CA ASN A 101 13.45 -11.33 10.57
C ASN A 101 12.98 -10.49 9.39
N ILE A 102 13.03 -11.04 8.16
CA ILE A 102 12.52 -10.40 6.94
C ILE A 102 11.27 -11.16 6.53
N THR A 103 10.18 -10.43 6.38
CA THR A 103 8.87 -11.02 6.06
C THR A 103 8.78 -11.46 4.60
N ASP A 104 7.93 -12.46 4.35
CA ASP A 104 7.38 -12.72 3.02
C ASP A 104 5.94 -12.19 2.93
N SER A 105 5.36 -12.22 1.73
CA SER A 105 3.99 -11.73 1.49
C SER A 105 2.93 -12.53 2.27
N ALA A 106 3.21 -13.81 2.60
CA ALA A 106 2.27 -14.63 3.38
C ALA A 106 2.14 -14.14 4.82
N ALA A 107 3.28 -13.97 5.51
CA ALA A 107 3.31 -13.50 6.89
C ALA A 107 2.83 -12.03 6.98
N ALA A 108 3.31 -11.15 6.08
CA ALA A 108 2.88 -9.76 6.03
C ALA A 108 1.38 -9.65 5.70
N GLY A 109 0.92 -10.38 4.68
CA GLY A 109 -0.49 -10.44 4.30
C GLY A 109 -1.38 -10.95 5.45
N THR A 110 -0.92 -11.99 6.17
CA THR A 110 -1.63 -12.51 7.36
C THR A 110 -1.72 -11.44 8.45
N ALA A 111 -0.61 -10.74 8.74
CA ALA A 111 -0.63 -9.65 9.73
C ALA A 111 -1.58 -8.53 9.31
N LEU A 112 -1.59 -8.14 8.03
CA LEU A 112 -2.50 -7.12 7.49
C LEU A 112 -3.97 -7.57 7.53
N ALA A 113 -4.22 -8.87 7.29
CA ALA A 113 -5.58 -9.42 7.23
C ALA A 113 -6.18 -9.69 8.61
N THR A 114 -5.34 -9.96 9.64
CA THR A 114 -5.81 -10.50 10.93
C THR A 114 -5.37 -9.68 12.13
N GLY A 115 -4.33 -8.83 11.99
CA GLY A 115 -3.69 -8.15 13.12
C GLY A 115 -2.73 -9.07 13.91
N VAL A 116 -2.50 -10.31 13.44
CA VAL A 116 -1.67 -11.28 14.15
C VAL A 116 -0.41 -11.58 13.33
N LYS A 117 0.77 -11.41 13.97
CA LYS A 117 2.05 -11.76 13.37
C LYS A 117 2.21 -13.28 13.31
N THR A 118 2.92 -13.76 12.28
CA THR A 118 3.13 -15.18 12.06
C THR A 118 4.47 -15.45 11.34
N TYR A 119 4.81 -16.71 11.16
CA TYR A 119 6.04 -17.14 10.49
C TYR A 119 5.91 -17.03 8.96
N ASN A 120 7.03 -16.93 8.28
CA ASN A 120 7.07 -16.87 6.82
C ASN A 120 6.41 -18.10 6.18
N ASN A 121 5.71 -17.90 5.07
CA ASN A 121 4.86 -18.85 4.35
C ASN A 121 3.46 -19.08 4.96
N ALA A 122 3.18 -18.69 6.19
CA ALA A 122 1.89 -18.93 6.86
C ALA A 122 0.76 -18.10 6.26
N ILE A 123 -0.39 -18.73 6.03
CA ILE A 123 -1.60 -18.12 5.46
C ILE A 123 -2.72 -18.15 6.49
N GLY A 124 -3.09 -17.00 7.07
CA GLY A 124 -4.25 -16.89 7.97
C GLY A 124 -4.17 -17.77 9.21
N VAL A 125 -2.95 -18.10 9.66
CA VAL A 125 -2.70 -18.86 10.89
C VAL A 125 -1.69 -18.11 11.76
N ASP A 126 -1.74 -18.32 13.07
CA ASP A 126 -0.77 -17.76 14.01
C ASP A 126 0.54 -18.59 14.00
N LYS A 127 1.51 -18.22 14.83
CA LYS A 127 2.82 -18.89 14.91
C LYS A 127 2.72 -20.36 15.35
N ASN A 128 1.61 -20.78 15.91
CA ASN A 128 1.36 -22.17 16.32
C ASN A 128 0.52 -22.95 15.29
N GLY A 129 0.26 -22.37 14.11
CA GLY A 129 -0.56 -22.98 13.07
C GLY A 129 -2.06 -22.90 13.30
N LYS A 130 -2.51 -22.19 14.35
CA LYS A 130 -3.93 -22.05 14.65
C LYS A 130 -4.56 -20.99 13.74
N LYS A 131 -5.71 -21.30 13.15
CA LYS A 131 -6.48 -20.38 12.30
C LYS A 131 -6.80 -19.08 13.03
N VAL A 132 -6.57 -17.93 12.39
CA VAL A 132 -6.92 -16.62 12.90
C VAL A 132 -7.88 -15.93 11.93
N LYS A 133 -8.98 -15.41 12.48
CA LYS A 133 -10.04 -14.83 11.66
C LYS A 133 -9.54 -13.57 10.94
N SER A 134 -9.76 -13.50 9.64
CA SER A 134 -9.41 -12.33 8.84
C SER A 134 -10.53 -11.26 8.88
N VAL A 135 -10.17 -10.02 8.54
CA VAL A 135 -11.13 -8.92 8.39
C VAL A 135 -12.16 -9.20 7.29
N LEU A 136 -11.78 -9.96 6.24
CA LEU A 136 -12.72 -10.42 5.20
C LEU A 136 -13.77 -11.36 5.79
N GLU A 137 -13.35 -12.31 6.63
CA GLU A 137 -14.25 -13.25 7.30
C GLU A 137 -15.17 -12.54 8.28
N GLU A 138 -14.64 -11.56 9.02
CA GLU A 138 -15.44 -10.75 9.94
C GLU A 138 -16.51 -9.96 9.17
N ALA A 139 -16.13 -9.32 8.06
CA ALA A 139 -17.07 -8.60 7.19
C ALA A 139 -18.18 -9.54 6.69
N LYS A 140 -17.80 -10.75 6.24
CA LYS A 140 -18.76 -11.76 5.79
C LYS A 140 -19.69 -12.20 6.92
N GLN A 141 -19.15 -12.37 8.12
CA GLN A 141 -19.93 -12.76 9.31
C GLN A 141 -20.99 -11.67 9.66
N GLN A 142 -20.66 -10.41 9.41
CA GLN A 142 -21.59 -9.27 9.57
C GLN A 142 -22.61 -9.17 8.43
N GLY A 143 -22.51 -10.03 7.40
CA GLY A 143 -23.43 -10.04 6.25
C GLY A 143 -23.02 -9.07 5.15
N LYS A 144 -21.82 -8.54 5.19
CA LYS A 144 -21.27 -7.69 4.11
C LYS A 144 -20.88 -8.57 2.91
N SER A 145 -20.80 -7.98 1.73
CA SER A 145 -20.21 -8.63 0.55
C SER A 145 -18.69 -8.56 0.63
N THR A 146 -18.02 -9.54 0.00
CA THR A 146 -16.56 -9.69 0.14
C THR A 146 -15.92 -9.99 -1.22
N GLY A 147 -14.72 -9.42 -1.44
CA GLY A 147 -14.02 -9.61 -2.70
C GLY A 147 -12.51 -9.62 -2.58
N LEU A 148 -11.87 -10.34 -3.48
CA LEU A 148 -10.43 -10.38 -3.68
C LEU A 148 -10.11 -10.09 -5.14
N VAL A 149 -9.15 -9.21 -5.38
CA VAL A 149 -8.65 -8.84 -6.70
C VAL A 149 -7.13 -8.84 -6.67
N ALA A 150 -6.47 -9.48 -7.65
CA ALA A 150 -5.01 -9.55 -7.68
C ALA A 150 -4.49 -9.62 -9.11
N THR A 151 -3.24 -9.18 -9.33
CA THR A 151 -2.56 -9.39 -10.62
C THR A 151 -1.73 -10.68 -10.63
N SER A 152 -1.57 -11.34 -9.50
CA SER A 152 -1.07 -12.72 -9.36
C SER A 152 -2.17 -13.75 -9.62
N GLU A 153 -1.89 -15.02 -9.32
CA GLU A 153 -2.93 -16.04 -9.09
C GLU A 153 -3.80 -15.57 -7.93
N ILE A 154 -5.12 -15.70 -8.06
CA ILE A 154 -6.04 -15.22 -7.02
C ILE A 154 -5.92 -16.00 -5.70
N ASN A 155 -5.26 -17.15 -5.75
CA ASN A 155 -4.93 -17.98 -4.57
C ASN A 155 -3.46 -17.84 -4.15
N HIS A 156 -2.73 -16.82 -4.63
CA HIS A 156 -1.37 -16.48 -4.19
C HIS A 156 -1.40 -15.95 -2.75
N ALA A 157 -0.23 -15.77 -2.14
CA ALA A 157 -0.07 -15.52 -0.71
C ALA A 157 -0.92 -14.37 -0.16
N THR A 158 -0.89 -13.21 -0.80
CA THR A 158 -1.56 -12.00 -0.28
C THR A 158 -3.08 -12.12 -0.31
N PRO A 159 -3.75 -12.47 -1.45
CA PRO A 159 -5.19 -12.71 -1.41
C PRO A 159 -5.56 -13.91 -0.54
N ALA A 160 -4.70 -14.95 -0.49
CA ALA A 160 -4.95 -16.14 0.35
C ALA A 160 -5.01 -15.77 1.84
N ALA A 161 -4.16 -14.86 2.31
CA ALA A 161 -4.13 -14.43 3.72
C ALA A 161 -5.47 -13.84 4.18
N TYR A 162 -6.25 -13.26 3.26
CA TYR A 162 -7.59 -12.75 3.57
C TYR A 162 -8.67 -13.82 3.45
N GLY A 163 -8.47 -14.80 2.54
CA GLY A 163 -9.52 -15.75 2.14
C GLY A 163 -9.32 -17.19 2.57
N ALA A 164 -8.20 -17.56 3.17
CA ALA A 164 -7.85 -18.96 3.47
C ALA A 164 -7.07 -19.09 4.77
N HIS A 165 -6.92 -20.33 5.22
CA HIS A 165 -6.06 -20.70 6.36
C HIS A 165 -5.24 -21.92 5.94
N ASN A 166 -3.93 -21.77 5.90
CA ASN A 166 -3.03 -22.86 5.53
C ASN A 166 -1.64 -22.62 6.16
N GLU A 167 -1.00 -23.69 6.56
CA GLU A 167 0.35 -23.65 7.14
C GLU A 167 1.41 -23.18 6.12
N SER A 168 1.10 -23.23 4.81
CA SER A 168 2.07 -22.86 3.78
C SER A 168 1.41 -22.30 2.52
N ARG A 169 1.90 -21.16 2.06
CA ARG A 169 1.51 -20.52 0.79
C ARG A 169 1.77 -21.42 -0.42
N LYS A 170 2.65 -22.43 -0.26
CA LYS A 170 2.99 -23.38 -1.33
C LYS A 170 1.85 -24.37 -1.61
N ASN A 171 0.91 -24.53 -0.68
CA ASN A 171 -0.24 -25.43 -0.80
C ASN A 171 -1.35 -24.80 -1.67
N MET A 172 -0.99 -24.33 -2.87
CA MET A 172 -1.84 -23.53 -3.75
C MET A 172 -3.17 -24.21 -4.09
N ASP A 173 -3.17 -25.53 -4.32
CA ASP A 173 -4.37 -26.29 -4.63
C ASP A 173 -5.34 -26.32 -3.44
N GLN A 174 -4.81 -26.51 -2.22
CA GLN A 174 -5.61 -26.52 -1.00
C GLN A 174 -6.22 -25.12 -0.73
N ILE A 175 -5.44 -24.08 -0.97
CA ILE A 175 -5.90 -22.69 -0.83
C ILE A 175 -7.06 -22.43 -1.82
N ALA A 176 -6.90 -22.85 -3.09
CA ALA A 176 -7.97 -22.72 -4.08
C ALA A 176 -9.22 -23.52 -3.68
N ASN A 177 -9.03 -24.74 -3.13
CA ASN A 177 -10.13 -25.57 -2.63
C ASN A 177 -10.90 -24.86 -1.51
N SER A 178 -10.19 -24.25 -0.55
CA SER A 178 -10.83 -23.58 0.59
C SER A 178 -11.72 -22.39 0.17
N TYR A 179 -11.43 -21.74 -0.94
CA TYR A 179 -12.29 -20.68 -1.47
C TYR A 179 -13.69 -21.18 -1.86
N MET A 180 -13.78 -22.44 -2.27
CA MET A 180 -15.05 -23.09 -2.62
C MET A 180 -15.69 -23.74 -1.39
N ASP A 181 -14.88 -24.41 -0.56
CA ASP A 181 -15.35 -25.30 0.50
C ASP A 181 -15.75 -24.54 1.78
N ASP A 182 -14.95 -23.49 2.15
CA ASP A 182 -15.18 -22.76 3.39
C ASP A 182 -16.41 -21.87 3.27
N LYS A 183 -17.29 -21.98 4.28
CA LYS A 183 -18.53 -21.19 4.33
C LYS A 183 -18.66 -20.48 5.67
N ILE A 184 -19.29 -19.31 5.64
CA ILE A 184 -19.64 -18.52 6.82
C ILE A 184 -21.16 -18.38 6.81
N LYS A 185 -21.82 -18.85 7.87
CA LYS A 185 -23.29 -18.86 7.98
C LYS A 185 -23.95 -19.49 6.73
N GLY A 186 -23.36 -20.59 6.22
CA GLY A 186 -23.87 -21.34 5.07
C GLY A 186 -23.62 -20.71 3.71
N LYS A 187 -23.00 -19.53 3.63
CA LYS A 187 -22.68 -18.84 2.37
C LYS A 187 -21.19 -18.94 2.06
N HIS A 188 -20.85 -18.97 0.79
CA HIS A 188 -19.45 -18.89 0.36
C HIS A 188 -18.82 -17.62 0.91
N LYS A 189 -17.59 -17.72 1.33
CA LYS A 189 -16.85 -16.70 2.04
C LYS A 189 -16.55 -15.46 1.17
N ILE A 190 -16.35 -15.67 -0.13
CA ILE A 190 -15.89 -14.62 -1.06
C ILE A 190 -16.86 -14.50 -2.24
N ASP A 191 -17.46 -13.36 -2.45
CA ASP A 191 -18.45 -13.15 -3.53
C ASP A 191 -17.77 -12.82 -4.88
N VAL A 192 -16.63 -12.11 -4.85
CA VAL A 192 -15.91 -11.67 -6.06
C VAL A 192 -14.46 -12.12 -5.98
N LEU A 193 -14.04 -12.91 -6.96
CA LEU A 193 -12.67 -13.41 -7.13
C LEU A 193 -12.19 -13.02 -8.53
N LEU A 194 -11.23 -12.09 -8.65
CA LEU A 194 -10.72 -11.62 -9.95
C LEU A 194 -9.19 -11.64 -9.94
N GLY A 195 -8.58 -12.41 -10.85
CA GLY A 195 -7.13 -12.51 -10.95
C GLY A 195 -6.67 -13.50 -11.99
N GLY A 196 -5.48 -14.02 -11.79
CA GLY A 196 -4.94 -15.16 -12.52
C GLY A 196 -5.21 -16.47 -11.80
N GLY A 197 -4.48 -17.52 -12.17
CA GLY A 197 -4.49 -18.81 -11.46
C GLY A 197 -5.45 -19.85 -11.99
N LYS A 198 -5.90 -19.71 -13.25
CA LYS A 198 -6.85 -20.67 -13.86
C LYS A 198 -6.37 -22.13 -13.70
N SER A 199 -5.06 -22.38 -13.74
CA SER A 199 -4.48 -23.72 -13.59
C SER A 199 -4.82 -24.36 -12.24
N TYR A 200 -4.96 -23.56 -11.16
CA TYR A 200 -5.31 -24.07 -9.83
C TYR A 200 -6.81 -24.29 -9.63
N PHE A 201 -7.64 -23.70 -10.50
CA PHE A 201 -9.09 -23.84 -10.44
C PHE A 201 -9.64 -24.83 -11.46
N ASN A 202 -8.86 -25.18 -12.47
CA ASN A 202 -9.28 -26.13 -13.53
C ASN A 202 -8.27 -27.27 -13.60
N ARG A 203 -8.24 -28.10 -12.57
CA ARG A 203 -7.29 -29.20 -12.40
C ARG A 203 -7.92 -30.53 -12.87
N LYS A 204 -7.07 -31.55 -13.06
CA LYS A 204 -7.50 -32.91 -13.41
C LYS A 204 -8.22 -33.62 -12.24
N ASP A 205 -7.72 -33.37 -11.03
CA ASP A 205 -8.29 -33.92 -9.79
C ASP A 205 -9.58 -33.23 -9.37
N ARG A 206 -9.70 -31.91 -9.66
CA ARG A 206 -10.85 -31.12 -9.21
C ARG A 206 -11.07 -29.90 -10.13
N ASN A 207 -12.30 -29.72 -10.55
CA ASN A 207 -12.65 -28.58 -11.41
C ASN A 207 -13.49 -27.56 -10.64
N LEU A 208 -12.80 -26.66 -9.93
CA LEU A 208 -13.43 -25.59 -9.15
C LEU A 208 -14.21 -24.60 -10.03
N THR A 209 -13.79 -24.37 -11.30
CA THR A 209 -14.55 -23.47 -12.18
C THR A 209 -15.96 -23.99 -12.45
N LYS A 210 -16.12 -25.31 -12.54
CA LYS A 210 -17.41 -25.98 -12.67
C LYS A 210 -18.22 -25.87 -11.36
N GLU A 211 -17.57 -26.12 -10.22
CA GLU A 211 -18.20 -26.05 -8.90
C GLU A 211 -18.70 -24.63 -8.59
N PHE A 212 -17.89 -23.61 -8.86
CA PHE A 212 -18.31 -22.20 -8.69
C PHE A 212 -19.54 -21.86 -9.55
N LYS A 213 -19.57 -22.34 -10.81
CA LYS A 213 -20.75 -22.14 -11.67
C LYS A 213 -22.00 -22.84 -11.08
N GLN A 214 -21.85 -24.07 -10.59
CA GLN A 214 -22.93 -24.81 -9.93
C GLN A 214 -23.43 -24.11 -8.65
N ALA A 215 -22.52 -23.40 -7.98
CA ALA A 215 -22.83 -22.59 -6.78
C ALA A 215 -23.43 -21.23 -7.10
N GLY A 216 -23.65 -20.91 -8.40
CA GLY A 216 -24.31 -19.67 -8.83
C GLY A 216 -23.37 -18.54 -9.25
N TYR A 217 -22.04 -18.77 -9.26
CA TYR A 217 -21.08 -17.75 -9.71
C TYR A 217 -21.04 -17.69 -11.24
N SER A 218 -20.99 -16.51 -11.78
CA SER A 218 -20.56 -16.31 -13.17
C SER A 218 -19.06 -16.61 -13.28
N TYR A 219 -18.67 -17.26 -14.36
CA TYR A 219 -17.26 -17.50 -14.66
C TYR A 219 -16.86 -16.72 -15.91
N VAL A 220 -15.87 -15.85 -15.79
CA VAL A 220 -15.42 -14.98 -16.88
C VAL A 220 -13.90 -15.08 -17.05
N THR A 221 -13.43 -14.99 -18.30
CA THR A 221 -12.01 -15.18 -18.63
C THR A 221 -11.44 -14.04 -19.50
N THR A 222 -12.25 -13.02 -19.81
CA THR A 222 -11.78 -11.89 -20.61
C THR A 222 -12.30 -10.57 -20.04
N LYS A 223 -11.60 -9.47 -20.36
CA LYS A 223 -12.02 -8.11 -20.04
C LYS A 223 -13.45 -7.81 -20.53
N GLN A 224 -13.75 -8.22 -21.78
CA GLN A 224 -15.06 -7.98 -22.37
C GLN A 224 -16.15 -8.74 -21.61
N ALA A 225 -15.91 -10.01 -21.27
CA ALA A 225 -16.86 -10.82 -20.48
C ALA A 225 -17.09 -10.21 -19.09
N LEU A 226 -16.01 -9.76 -18.43
CA LEU A 226 -16.08 -9.11 -17.12
C LEU A 226 -16.92 -7.83 -17.18
N LYS A 227 -16.72 -7.02 -18.22
CA LYS A 227 -17.44 -5.75 -18.41
C LYS A 227 -18.94 -5.99 -18.69
N LYS A 228 -19.26 -7.02 -19.49
CA LYS A 228 -20.64 -7.35 -19.88
C LYS A 228 -21.42 -7.99 -18.72
N ASN A 229 -20.80 -8.86 -17.96
CA ASN A 229 -21.43 -9.55 -16.83
C ASN A 229 -21.62 -8.58 -15.66
N LYS A 230 -22.78 -8.63 -14.98
CA LYS A 230 -23.11 -7.77 -13.83
C LYS A 230 -23.56 -8.55 -12.60
N ASP A 231 -23.45 -9.88 -12.63
CA ASP A 231 -23.86 -10.72 -11.51
C ASP A 231 -23.03 -10.39 -10.24
N GLN A 232 -23.66 -10.45 -9.09
CA GLN A 232 -23.02 -10.12 -7.80
C GLN A 232 -21.86 -11.06 -7.48
N GLN A 233 -22.02 -12.35 -7.81
CA GLN A 233 -21.00 -13.37 -7.55
C GLN A 233 -20.27 -13.70 -8.85
N VAL A 234 -18.94 -13.57 -8.83
CA VAL A 234 -18.14 -13.81 -10.04
C VAL A 234 -16.78 -14.42 -9.69
N LEU A 235 -16.39 -15.40 -10.48
CA LEU A 235 -15.03 -15.92 -10.58
C LEU A 235 -14.46 -15.47 -11.93
N GLY A 236 -13.46 -14.60 -11.91
CA GLY A 236 -12.77 -14.12 -13.11
C GLY A 236 -11.32 -14.55 -13.10
N LEU A 237 -10.95 -15.47 -14.00
CA LEU A 237 -9.59 -16.00 -14.10
C LEU A 237 -9.05 -15.68 -15.50
N PHE A 238 -8.11 -14.71 -15.57
CA PHE A 238 -7.69 -14.09 -16.83
C PHE A 238 -6.36 -14.61 -17.35
N ALA A 239 -5.70 -15.50 -16.61
CA ALA A 239 -4.44 -16.15 -16.99
C ALA A 239 -4.32 -17.52 -16.27
N ASP A 240 -3.50 -18.40 -16.82
CA ASP A 240 -3.25 -19.72 -16.19
C ASP A 240 -2.44 -19.56 -14.88
N GLY A 241 -1.40 -18.72 -14.88
CA GLY A 241 -0.68 -18.25 -13.71
C GLY A 241 -1.08 -16.80 -13.40
N GLY A 242 -0.12 -15.96 -12.98
CA GLY A 242 -0.36 -14.52 -12.83
C GLY A 242 -0.65 -13.84 -14.17
N LEU A 243 -1.22 -12.66 -14.13
CA LEU A 243 -1.47 -11.84 -15.33
C LEU A 243 -0.13 -11.39 -15.94
N ALA A 244 -0.11 -11.14 -17.24
CA ALA A 244 1.04 -10.47 -17.87
C ALA A 244 1.26 -9.09 -17.22
N LYS A 245 2.51 -8.65 -17.16
CA LYS A 245 2.85 -7.32 -16.66
C LYS A 245 2.05 -6.24 -17.41
N ALA A 246 1.70 -5.17 -16.73
CA ALA A 246 0.78 -4.12 -17.22
C ALA A 246 1.13 -3.63 -18.63
N LEU A 247 2.43 -3.40 -18.88
CA LEU A 247 2.92 -2.91 -20.17
C LEU A 247 2.74 -3.94 -21.31
N ASP A 248 2.60 -5.21 -20.95
CA ASP A 248 2.54 -6.32 -21.92
C ASP A 248 1.12 -6.86 -22.14
N ARG A 249 0.18 -6.51 -21.27
CA ARG A 249 -1.20 -7.00 -21.36
C ARG A 249 -1.82 -6.70 -22.71
N ASP A 250 -2.56 -7.65 -23.21
CA ASP A 250 -3.34 -7.49 -24.42
C ASP A 250 -4.73 -6.89 -24.10
N SER A 251 -5.48 -6.59 -25.15
CA SER A 251 -6.83 -5.98 -25.01
C SER A 251 -7.86 -6.91 -24.36
N LYS A 252 -7.57 -8.22 -24.31
CA LYS A 252 -8.49 -9.23 -23.73
C LYS A 252 -8.32 -9.37 -22.22
N THR A 253 -7.16 -8.96 -21.69
CA THR A 253 -6.83 -9.06 -20.25
C THR A 253 -7.24 -7.77 -19.55
N PRO A 254 -8.03 -7.81 -18.46
CA PRO A 254 -8.38 -6.59 -17.74
C PRO A 254 -7.17 -6.01 -17.00
N SER A 255 -7.14 -4.68 -16.87
CA SER A 255 -6.19 -4.00 -15.98
C SER A 255 -6.62 -4.18 -14.53
N LEU A 256 -5.73 -3.86 -13.59
CA LEU A 256 -6.08 -3.87 -12.16
C LEU A 256 -7.24 -2.90 -11.90
N LYS A 257 -7.22 -1.73 -12.54
CA LYS A 257 -8.34 -0.77 -12.48
C LYS A 257 -9.65 -1.39 -12.96
N ASP A 258 -9.65 -2.09 -14.11
CA ASP A 258 -10.88 -2.72 -14.64
C ASP A 258 -11.46 -3.73 -13.62
N MET A 259 -10.61 -4.54 -13.02
CA MET A 259 -11.00 -5.54 -12.02
C MET A 259 -11.51 -4.86 -10.74
N THR A 260 -10.81 -3.85 -10.25
CA THR A 260 -11.19 -3.07 -9.04
C THR A 260 -12.56 -2.43 -9.20
N VAL A 261 -12.78 -1.72 -10.29
CA VAL A 261 -14.08 -1.06 -10.58
C VAL A 261 -15.19 -2.11 -10.67
N SER A 262 -14.94 -3.21 -11.39
CA SER A 262 -15.92 -4.29 -11.51
C SER A 262 -16.26 -4.93 -10.15
N ALA A 263 -15.27 -5.11 -9.28
CA ALA A 263 -15.49 -5.66 -7.94
C ALA A 263 -16.32 -4.68 -7.08
N ILE A 264 -15.95 -3.41 -7.08
CA ILE A 264 -16.70 -2.36 -6.34
C ILE A 264 -18.16 -2.32 -6.79
N ASP A 265 -18.42 -2.28 -8.11
CA ASP A 265 -19.79 -2.19 -8.67
C ASP A 265 -20.67 -3.36 -8.20
N ARG A 266 -20.10 -4.57 -8.08
CA ARG A 266 -20.83 -5.77 -7.65
C ARG A 266 -21.06 -5.77 -6.15
N LEU A 267 -20.01 -5.52 -5.37
CA LEU A 267 -20.03 -5.60 -3.90
C LEU A 267 -20.93 -4.49 -3.31
N ASN A 268 -20.94 -3.31 -3.92
CA ASN A 268 -21.72 -2.15 -3.47
C ASN A 268 -23.24 -2.33 -3.64
N GLN A 269 -23.69 -3.41 -4.28
CA GLN A 269 -25.11 -3.74 -4.34
C GLN A 269 -25.65 -4.18 -2.97
N ASN A 270 -24.78 -4.61 -2.05
CA ASN A 270 -25.17 -4.98 -0.71
C ASN A 270 -25.28 -3.74 0.19
N LYS A 271 -26.48 -3.47 0.69
CA LYS A 271 -26.77 -2.29 1.53
C LYS A 271 -26.07 -2.31 2.90
N LYS A 272 -25.63 -3.49 3.35
CA LYS A 272 -24.79 -3.61 4.57
C LYS A 272 -23.34 -3.20 4.34
N GLY A 273 -22.96 -2.99 3.06
CA GLY A 273 -21.61 -2.63 2.68
C GLY A 273 -20.76 -3.84 2.27
N PHE A 274 -19.46 -3.61 2.12
CA PHE A 274 -18.54 -4.64 1.62
C PHE A 274 -17.12 -4.49 2.17
N PHE A 275 -16.39 -5.57 2.04
CA PHE A 275 -14.92 -5.61 2.19
C PHE A 275 -14.31 -6.03 0.85
N LEU A 276 -13.29 -5.30 0.40
CA LEU A 276 -12.57 -5.63 -0.83
C LEU A 276 -11.07 -5.50 -0.58
N MET A 277 -10.32 -6.56 -0.89
CA MET A 277 -8.86 -6.49 -0.97
C MET A 277 -8.44 -6.45 -2.45
N VAL A 278 -7.50 -5.56 -2.78
CA VAL A 278 -6.96 -5.37 -4.14
C VAL A 278 -5.45 -5.41 -4.07
N GLU A 279 -4.83 -6.23 -4.89
CA GLU A 279 -3.37 -6.39 -4.87
C GLU A 279 -2.74 -6.07 -6.25
N GLY A 280 -1.72 -5.21 -6.22
CA GLY A 280 -0.78 -5.02 -7.32
C GLY A 280 0.42 -5.95 -7.14
N SER A 281 0.22 -7.24 -7.41
CA SER A 281 1.17 -8.32 -7.10
C SER A 281 2.44 -8.28 -7.95
N GLN A 282 2.32 -7.80 -9.19
CA GLN A 282 3.40 -7.88 -10.18
C GLN A 282 4.52 -6.87 -9.91
N ILE A 283 4.33 -5.92 -8.99
CA ILE A 283 5.39 -4.98 -8.56
C ILE A 283 6.53 -5.81 -7.92
N ASP A 284 6.17 -6.70 -7.00
CA ASP A 284 7.08 -7.61 -6.31
C ASP A 284 7.81 -8.53 -7.30
N TRP A 285 7.07 -9.15 -8.22
CA TRP A 285 7.67 -10.10 -9.17
C TRP A 285 8.68 -9.42 -10.08
N ALA A 286 8.38 -8.20 -10.56
CA ALA A 286 9.35 -7.41 -11.33
C ALA A 286 10.56 -7.02 -10.47
N ALA A 287 10.32 -6.72 -9.19
CA ALA A 287 11.39 -6.36 -8.24
C ALA A 287 12.33 -7.54 -7.94
N HIS A 288 11.80 -8.76 -7.82
CA HIS A 288 12.61 -9.97 -7.67
C HIS A 288 13.55 -10.19 -8.86
N ASP A 289 13.14 -9.75 -10.03
CA ASP A 289 13.96 -9.79 -11.26
C ASP A 289 14.86 -8.56 -11.40
N ASN A 290 14.74 -7.57 -10.51
CA ASN A 290 15.42 -6.27 -10.59
C ASN A 290 15.02 -5.49 -11.86
N ASP A 291 13.79 -5.68 -12.34
CA ASP A 291 13.27 -5.10 -13.58
C ASP A 291 12.59 -3.75 -13.28
N THR A 292 13.34 -2.66 -13.41
CA THR A 292 12.80 -1.29 -13.18
C THR A 292 11.65 -0.97 -14.13
N VAL A 293 11.70 -1.41 -15.40
CA VAL A 293 10.61 -1.14 -16.36
C VAL A 293 9.34 -1.86 -15.95
N GLY A 294 9.46 -3.14 -15.63
CA GLY A 294 8.33 -3.95 -15.15
C GLY A 294 7.73 -3.36 -13.88
N ALA A 295 8.58 -3.12 -12.88
CA ALA A 295 8.15 -2.61 -11.57
C ALA A 295 7.41 -1.26 -11.71
N MET A 296 7.99 -0.32 -12.43
CA MET A 296 7.37 1.01 -12.61
C MET A 296 6.06 0.95 -13.42
N SER A 297 5.96 0.03 -14.38
CA SER A 297 4.71 -0.17 -15.13
C SER A 297 3.58 -0.68 -14.22
N GLU A 298 3.92 -1.54 -13.27
CA GLU A 298 2.97 -2.12 -12.31
C GLU A 298 2.58 -1.11 -11.23
N VAL A 299 3.51 -0.28 -10.74
CA VAL A 299 3.21 0.83 -9.81
C VAL A 299 2.20 1.79 -10.46
N LYS A 300 2.37 2.06 -11.77
CA LYS A 300 1.42 2.89 -12.54
C LYS A 300 0.03 2.24 -12.61
N ASP A 301 -0.05 0.94 -12.89
CA ASP A 301 -1.33 0.20 -12.95
C ASP A 301 -2.02 0.20 -11.58
N PHE A 302 -1.24 0.01 -10.51
CA PHE A 302 -1.71 0.06 -9.12
C PHE A 302 -2.24 1.46 -8.75
N GLU A 303 -1.52 2.54 -9.09
CA GLU A 303 -2.01 3.91 -8.85
C GLU A 303 -3.34 4.17 -9.58
N GLN A 304 -3.51 3.66 -10.80
CA GLN A 304 -4.75 3.83 -11.56
C GLN A 304 -5.93 3.12 -10.87
N ALA A 305 -5.69 1.95 -10.30
CA ALA A 305 -6.70 1.23 -9.51
C ALA A 305 -7.02 1.98 -8.20
N TYR A 306 -5.98 2.45 -7.49
CA TYR A 306 -6.10 3.22 -6.26
C TYR A 306 -6.90 4.51 -6.49
N LYS A 307 -6.59 5.23 -7.56
CA LYS A 307 -7.34 6.44 -7.94
C LYS A 307 -8.82 6.12 -8.16
N ALA A 308 -9.15 5.01 -8.81
CA ALA A 308 -10.55 4.62 -9.03
C ALA A 308 -11.27 4.31 -7.71
N ALA A 309 -10.59 3.66 -6.75
CA ALA A 309 -11.13 3.41 -5.42
C ALA A 309 -11.38 4.72 -4.65
N ILE A 310 -10.44 5.66 -4.72
CA ILE A 310 -10.58 7.00 -4.11
C ILE A 310 -11.78 7.74 -4.73
N GLU A 311 -11.89 7.72 -6.07
CA GLU A 311 -13.00 8.39 -6.77
C GLU A 311 -14.36 7.80 -6.35
N PHE A 312 -14.43 6.48 -6.16
CA PHE A 312 -15.62 5.82 -5.64
C PHE A 312 -15.90 6.31 -4.20
N ALA A 313 -14.90 6.27 -3.31
CA ALA A 313 -15.06 6.67 -1.91
C ALA A 313 -15.53 8.12 -1.77
N LYS A 314 -14.99 9.03 -2.60
CA LYS A 314 -15.40 10.44 -2.63
C LYS A 314 -16.88 10.63 -2.96
N LYS A 315 -17.44 9.76 -3.82
CA LYS A 315 -18.86 9.80 -4.20
C LYS A 315 -19.73 9.13 -3.15
N ASP A 316 -19.30 7.98 -2.66
CA ASP A 316 -20.06 7.13 -1.74
C ASP A 316 -20.15 7.71 -0.32
N LYS A 317 -19.04 8.27 0.20
CA LYS A 317 -18.91 8.88 1.54
C LYS A 317 -19.04 7.90 2.72
N HIS A 318 -19.21 6.62 2.43
CA HIS A 318 -19.30 5.54 3.45
C HIS A 318 -18.17 4.51 3.26
N THR A 319 -17.15 4.88 2.50
CA THR A 319 -16.06 3.97 2.10
C THR A 319 -14.73 4.46 2.65
N LEU A 320 -14.06 3.58 3.39
CA LEU A 320 -12.67 3.73 3.79
C LEU A 320 -11.79 3.04 2.74
N VAL A 321 -10.78 3.75 2.24
CA VAL A 321 -9.76 3.18 1.35
C VAL A 321 -8.41 3.27 2.04
N ILE A 322 -7.73 2.13 2.17
CA ILE A 322 -6.39 2.01 2.74
C ILE A 322 -5.48 1.47 1.65
N ALA A 323 -4.34 2.12 1.37
CA ALA A 323 -3.33 1.57 0.49
C ALA A 323 -1.99 1.48 1.23
N THR A 324 -1.30 0.36 1.03
CA THR A 324 0.00 0.10 1.67
C THR A 324 0.83 -0.82 0.78
N ALA A 325 2.08 -1.04 1.16
CA ALA A 325 2.85 -2.20 0.73
C ALA A 325 2.84 -3.23 1.88
N ASP A 326 3.24 -4.45 1.59
CA ASP A 326 3.45 -5.50 2.59
C ASP A 326 4.92 -5.61 2.99
N HIS A 327 5.84 -5.31 2.09
CA HIS A 327 7.29 -5.21 2.30
C HIS A 327 7.93 -4.40 1.16
N THR A 328 9.23 -4.28 1.15
CA THR A 328 10.03 -3.83 0.01
C THR A 328 10.72 -5.04 -0.62
N THR A 329 10.89 -5.05 -1.92
CA THR A 329 11.57 -6.13 -2.64
C THR A 329 12.74 -5.60 -3.46
N GLY A 330 13.81 -6.40 -3.59
CA GLY A 330 14.94 -6.15 -4.46
C GLY A 330 15.95 -5.13 -3.94
N GLY A 331 15.67 -4.46 -2.82
CA GLY A 331 16.53 -3.38 -2.34
C GLY A 331 16.69 -2.26 -3.35
N PHE A 332 15.59 -1.91 -4.03
CA PHE A 332 15.57 -0.89 -5.09
C PHE A 332 15.99 0.47 -4.56
N THR A 333 16.83 1.16 -5.32
CA THR A 333 17.24 2.53 -5.03
C THR A 333 17.37 3.33 -6.33
N ILE A 334 17.27 4.63 -6.22
CA ILE A 334 17.50 5.60 -7.30
C ILE A 334 18.78 6.37 -7.00
N GLY A 335 19.52 6.76 -8.03
CA GLY A 335 20.81 7.42 -7.87
C GLY A 335 21.93 6.46 -7.48
N ALA A 336 22.09 5.38 -8.22
CA ALA A 336 23.13 4.37 -7.99
C ALA A 336 24.50 4.85 -8.50
N ASN A 337 25.56 4.05 -8.24
CA ASN A 337 26.90 4.22 -8.82
C ASN A 337 27.53 5.59 -8.52
N GLY A 338 27.19 6.21 -7.40
CA GLY A 338 27.77 7.49 -6.99
C GLY A 338 27.20 8.73 -7.68
N GLU A 339 26.24 8.56 -8.57
CA GLU A 339 25.57 9.66 -9.26
C GLU A 339 24.29 10.06 -8.48
N LYS A 340 24.12 11.36 -8.21
CA LYS A 340 22.96 11.89 -7.45
C LYS A 340 21.72 12.13 -8.33
N ASN A 341 21.69 11.56 -9.55
CA ASN A 341 20.57 11.69 -10.48
C ASN A 341 19.98 10.32 -10.81
N TRP A 342 18.68 10.31 -11.06
CA TRP A 342 17.96 9.15 -11.61
C TRP A 342 17.26 9.59 -12.89
N HIS A 343 17.47 8.82 -13.97
CA HIS A 343 17.01 9.17 -15.31
C HIS A 343 15.74 8.35 -15.63
N ALA A 344 14.59 9.00 -15.61
CA ALA A 344 13.30 8.35 -15.87
C ALA A 344 13.11 8.02 -17.37
N GLU A 345 13.78 8.75 -18.26
CA GLU A 345 13.53 8.67 -19.72
C GLU A 345 13.70 7.26 -20.29
N PRO A 346 14.77 6.50 -19.98
CA PRO A 346 14.85 5.12 -20.48
C PRO A 346 13.65 4.28 -20.09
N ILE A 347 13.16 4.41 -18.84
CA ILE A 347 12.02 3.64 -18.34
C ILE A 347 10.73 4.08 -19.03
N LEU A 348 10.53 5.40 -19.17
CA LEU A 348 9.36 5.98 -19.83
C LEU A 348 9.30 5.64 -21.33
N SER A 349 10.44 5.43 -21.97
CA SER A 349 10.52 5.13 -23.40
C SER A 349 10.05 3.72 -23.75
N ALA A 350 10.12 2.79 -22.79
CA ALA A 350 9.82 1.38 -23.01
C ALA A 350 8.34 1.17 -23.36
N LYS A 351 8.08 0.51 -24.47
CA LYS A 351 6.73 0.14 -24.96
C LYS A 351 6.32 -1.25 -24.47
N LYS A 352 7.29 -2.09 -24.13
CA LYS A 352 7.13 -3.44 -23.60
C LYS A 352 8.21 -3.69 -22.54
N THR A 353 7.96 -4.66 -21.67
CA THR A 353 8.94 -5.00 -20.63
C THR A 353 10.17 -5.72 -21.21
N PRO A 354 11.28 -5.74 -20.47
CA PRO A 354 12.43 -6.60 -20.81
C PRO A 354 12.06 -8.08 -20.97
N GLU A 355 11.10 -8.58 -20.17
CA GLU A 355 10.59 -9.96 -20.26
C GLU A 355 9.98 -10.23 -21.65
N PHE A 356 9.09 -9.34 -22.09
CA PHE A 356 8.48 -9.44 -23.42
C PHE A 356 9.55 -9.40 -24.53
N MET A 357 10.49 -8.48 -24.40
CA MET A 357 11.58 -8.34 -25.40
C MET A 357 12.44 -9.60 -25.46
N ALA A 358 12.82 -10.15 -24.31
CA ALA A 358 13.60 -11.38 -24.22
C ALA A 358 12.86 -12.57 -24.86
N LYS A 359 11.54 -12.65 -24.63
CA LYS A 359 10.69 -13.65 -25.29
C LYS A 359 10.74 -13.51 -26.81
N LYS A 360 10.68 -12.28 -27.34
CA LYS A 360 10.77 -12.07 -28.81
C LYS A 360 12.12 -12.49 -29.35
N ILE A 361 13.19 -12.26 -28.61
CA ILE A 361 14.56 -12.70 -29.00
C ILE A 361 14.62 -14.24 -29.00
N SER A 362 14.06 -14.89 -27.97
CA SER A 362 14.04 -16.37 -27.93
C SER A 362 13.19 -16.99 -29.05
N GLU A 363 12.24 -16.22 -29.60
CA GLU A 363 11.46 -16.58 -30.77
C GLU A 363 12.23 -16.34 -32.11
N GLY A 364 13.51 -15.94 -32.03
CA GLY A 364 14.38 -15.75 -33.19
C GLY A 364 14.35 -14.34 -33.80
N LYS A 365 13.76 -13.36 -33.12
CA LYS A 365 13.79 -11.98 -33.64
C LYS A 365 15.15 -11.33 -33.35
N PRO A 366 15.73 -10.57 -34.31
CA PRO A 366 17.01 -9.90 -34.10
C PRO A 366 16.98 -8.95 -32.90
N VAL A 367 18.00 -9.00 -32.06
CA VAL A 367 18.12 -8.19 -30.83
C VAL A 367 17.95 -6.70 -31.15
N LYS A 368 18.66 -6.18 -32.14
CA LYS A 368 18.60 -4.78 -32.56
C LYS A 368 17.15 -4.33 -32.84
N ASP A 369 16.41 -5.13 -33.60
CA ASP A 369 15.04 -4.80 -34.03
C ASP A 369 14.08 -4.83 -32.83
N VAL A 370 14.24 -5.80 -31.93
CA VAL A 370 13.44 -5.96 -30.73
C VAL A 370 13.62 -4.74 -29.79
N LEU A 371 14.88 -4.38 -29.53
CA LEU A 371 15.20 -3.26 -28.62
C LEU A 371 14.75 -1.92 -29.22
N ALA A 372 14.91 -1.72 -30.53
CA ALA A 372 14.44 -0.51 -31.21
C ALA A 372 12.90 -0.42 -31.18
N ARG A 373 12.21 -1.52 -31.52
CA ARG A 373 10.75 -1.53 -31.69
C ARG A 373 10.01 -1.45 -30.35
N TYR A 374 10.44 -2.24 -29.37
CA TYR A 374 9.72 -2.45 -28.10
C TYR A 374 10.37 -1.71 -26.93
N GLY A 375 11.69 -1.55 -26.97
CA GLY A 375 12.41 -0.79 -25.96
C GLY A 375 12.46 0.69 -26.24
N ASN A 376 12.35 1.06 -27.52
CA ASN A 376 12.51 2.44 -28.00
C ASN A 376 13.85 3.05 -27.57
N LEU A 377 14.88 2.19 -27.49
CA LEU A 377 16.24 2.55 -27.06
C LEU A 377 17.17 2.67 -28.27
N LYS A 378 17.96 3.73 -28.29
CA LYS A 378 19.11 3.86 -29.19
C LYS A 378 20.26 3.07 -28.58
N VAL A 379 20.31 1.76 -28.86
CA VAL A 379 21.29 0.85 -28.28
C VAL A 379 22.63 0.93 -29.05
N THR A 380 23.72 0.74 -28.30
CA THR A 380 25.07 0.68 -28.90
C THR A 380 25.33 -0.73 -29.47
N SER A 381 26.38 -0.86 -30.30
CA SER A 381 26.81 -2.16 -30.81
C SER A 381 27.24 -3.10 -29.69
N GLU A 382 27.85 -2.57 -28.63
CA GLU A 382 28.29 -3.33 -27.46
C GLU A 382 27.09 -3.88 -26.66
N GLU A 383 26.04 -3.07 -26.48
CA GLU A 383 24.81 -3.51 -25.82
C GLU A 383 24.13 -4.63 -26.63
N ILE A 384 24.04 -4.49 -27.95
CA ILE A 384 23.45 -5.51 -28.82
C ILE A 384 24.23 -6.83 -28.65
N LYS A 385 25.58 -6.78 -28.80
CA LYS A 385 26.45 -7.96 -28.62
C LYS A 385 26.29 -8.59 -27.24
N SER A 386 26.18 -7.77 -26.21
CA SER A 386 25.98 -8.25 -24.83
C SER A 386 24.68 -9.04 -24.69
N VAL A 387 23.57 -8.53 -25.27
CA VAL A 387 22.26 -9.22 -25.21
C VAL A 387 22.30 -10.50 -26.06
N GLU A 388 22.97 -10.46 -27.26
CA GLU A 388 23.13 -11.63 -28.12
C GLU A 388 23.93 -12.74 -27.43
N ALA A 389 25.05 -12.40 -26.81
CA ALA A 389 25.89 -13.36 -26.08
C ALA A 389 25.10 -13.96 -24.88
N ALA A 390 24.38 -13.12 -24.13
CA ALA A 390 23.58 -13.59 -23.02
C ALA A 390 22.42 -14.50 -23.47
N ALA A 391 21.81 -14.21 -24.62
CA ALA A 391 20.74 -15.03 -25.20
C ALA A 391 21.27 -16.38 -25.69
N GLN A 392 22.53 -16.43 -26.20
CA GLN A 392 23.19 -17.68 -26.59
C GLN A 392 23.47 -18.56 -25.36
N ALA A 393 23.89 -17.96 -24.25
CA ALA A 393 24.20 -18.68 -23.02
C ALA A 393 22.97 -19.25 -22.33
N ASP A 394 21.87 -18.47 -22.27
CA ASP A 394 20.60 -18.87 -21.66
C ASP A 394 19.45 -18.12 -22.35
N LYS A 395 19.06 -18.61 -23.48
CA LYS A 395 17.96 -18.12 -24.35
C LYS A 395 17.17 -16.89 -23.75
N SER A 396 15.99 -17.15 -23.23
CA SER A 396 15.09 -16.10 -22.73
C SER A 396 15.61 -15.43 -21.44
N LYS A 397 16.14 -16.20 -20.49
CA LYS A 397 16.59 -15.66 -19.19
C LYS A 397 17.85 -14.79 -19.34
N GLY A 398 18.81 -15.22 -20.17
CA GLY A 398 20.04 -14.46 -20.45
C GLY A 398 19.71 -13.12 -21.09
N ALA A 399 18.91 -13.15 -22.15
CA ALA A 399 18.42 -11.91 -22.80
C ALA A 399 17.70 -11.00 -21.85
N TYR A 400 16.80 -11.55 -20.99
CA TYR A 400 16.01 -10.79 -20.00
C TYR A 400 16.95 -10.01 -19.06
N LYS A 401 17.89 -10.70 -18.43
CA LYS A 401 18.84 -10.08 -17.49
C LYS A 401 19.72 -9.01 -18.18
N ALA A 402 20.16 -9.29 -19.41
CA ALA A 402 20.99 -8.32 -20.15
C ALA A 402 20.21 -7.06 -20.51
N ILE A 403 18.94 -7.20 -20.89
CA ILE A 403 18.07 -6.04 -21.20
C ILE A 403 17.79 -5.23 -19.93
N ILE A 404 17.47 -5.90 -18.82
CA ILE A 404 17.29 -5.24 -17.51
C ILE A 404 18.55 -4.41 -17.17
N LYS A 405 19.73 -4.99 -17.34
CA LYS A 405 20.98 -4.30 -17.05
C LYS A 405 21.13 -3.00 -17.86
N ILE A 406 20.75 -3.02 -19.15
CA ILE A 406 20.77 -1.80 -19.99
C ILE A 406 19.88 -0.72 -19.39
N TYR A 407 18.63 -1.06 -19.05
CA TYR A 407 17.68 -0.11 -18.46
C TYR A 407 18.17 0.43 -17.13
N ASN A 408 18.63 -0.45 -16.24
CA ASN A 408 19.10 -0.08 -14.91
C ASN A 408 20.32 0.83 -14.98
N THR A 409 21.28 0.51 -15.85
CA THR A 409 22.47 1.33 -16.05
C THR A 409 22.08 2.72 -16.57
N ARG A 410 21.24 2.78 -17.60
CA ARG A 410 20.86 4.05 -18.23
C ARG A 410 19.96 4.92 -17.34
N SER A 411 19.16 4.30 -16.49
CA SER A 411 18.30 5.04 -15.55
C SER A 411 19.01 5.37 -14.24
N ASN A 412 20.19 4.79 -14.01
CA ASN A 412 20.92 4.86 -12.75
C ASN A 412 20.10 4.25 -11.58
N SER A 413 19.42 3.13 -11.90
CA SER A 413 18.68 2.33 -10.91
C SER A 413 19.61 1.34 -10.22
N GLY A 414 19.54 1.28 -8.89
CA GLY A 414 20.30 0.34 -8.07
C GLY A 414 19.42 -0.76 -7.51
N TRP A 415 20.01 -1.94 -7.36
CA TRP A 415 19.38 -3.12 -6.78
C TRP A 415 20.41 -3.86 -5.94
N THR A 416 20.06 -4.19 -4.70
CA THR A 416 21.02 -4.83 -3.78
C THR A 416 20.70 -6.31 -3.52
N SER A 417 19.52 -6.77 -3.95
CA SER A 417 19.04 -8.12 -3.63
C SER A 417 18.04 -8.58 -4.69
N THR A 418 17.69 -9.80 -4.61
CA THR A 418 16.52 -10.37 -5.27
C THR A 418 15.47 -10.90 -4.27
N UNK A 419 15.69 -10.66 -3.04
CA UNK A 419 14.83 -11.13 -1.99
C UNK A 419 13.91 -10.05 -1.52
N UNK A 420 13.16 -10.29 -0.61
CA UNK A 420 12.35 -9.38 0.04
C UNK A 420 13.22 -8.64 0.99
N UNK A 421 13.04 -7.57 1.16
CA UNK A 421 13.69 -6.70 2.03
C UNK A 421 12.64 -6.14 2.86
N UNK A 422 12.57 -6.34 3.79
CA UNK A 422 11.60 -6.00 4.66
C UNK A 422 11.79 -4.80 5.11
N VAL A 423 11.08 -3.90 5.23
CA VAL A 423 11.32 -2.86 6.21
C VAL A 423 10.03 -2.10 6.52
N LEU A 424 10.11 -0.83 6.71
CA LEU A 424 8.95 0.05 6.94
C LEU A 424 8.22 0.29 5.63
N VAL A 425 6.90 0.15 5.65
CA VAL A 425 6.04 0.44 4.50
C VAL A 425 5.11 1.61 4.83
N LEU A 426 4.80 2.39 3.82
CA LEU A 426 3.98 3.59 3.98
C LEU A 426 2.50 3.27 3.75
N PRO A 427 1.66 3.29 4.79
CA PRO A 427 0.22 3.27 4.57
C PRO A 427 -0.26 4.62 4.09
N THR A 428 -1.18 4.60 3.15
CA THR A 428 -1.93 5.77 2.72
C THR A 428 -3.40 5.54 3.04
N LEU A 429 -3.98 6.42 3.83
CA LEU A 429 -5.34 6.31 4.30
C LEU A 429 -6.20 7.39 3.67
N VAL A 430 -7.24 7.00 2.95
CA VAL A 430 -8.26 7.94 2.52
C VAL A 430 -9.53 7.64 3.31
N CYS A 431 -9.69 8.36 4.40
CA CYS A 431 -10.93 8.39 5.15
C CYS A 431 -11.65 9.68 4.81
N LEU A 432 -12.65 9.61 3.95
CA LEU A 432 -13.41 10.79 3.58
C LEU A 432 -14.60 10.96 4.53
N PHE A 433 -14.28 11.51 5.71
CA PHE A 433 -15.27 12.24 6.47
C PHE A 433 -15.46 13.58 5.76
N SER A 434 -16.70 13.99 5.54
CA SER A 434 -17.02 15.28 4.93
C SER A 434 -16.18 16.38 5.60
N THR A 435 -15.37 17.00 4.82
CA THR A 435 -14.68 18.27 5.08
C THR A 435 -14.48 18.66 6.55
N TYR A 436 -13.50 18.07 7.21
CA TYR A 436 -12.84 18.79 8.28
C TYR A 436 -11.80 19.70 7.61
N GLN A 437 -12.18 20.95 7.40
CA GLN A 437 -11.16 21.97 7.27
C GLN A 437 -10.52 22.05 8.65
N MET A 438 -9.36 21.44 8.81
CA MET A 438 -8.55 21.71 9.98
C MET A 438 -8.17 23.18 9.92
N ASN A 439 -8.74 23.95 10.83
CA ASN A 439 -8.28 25.31 11.05
C ASN A 439 -6.86 25.18 11.63
N PRO A 440 -5.82 25.66 10.94
CA PRO A 440 -4.43 25.40 11.37
C PRO A 440 -4.08 25.98 12.75
N LEU A 441 -5.00 26.73 13.36
CA LEU A 441 -4.74 27.47 14.59
C LEU A 441 -5.36 26.86 15.86
N GLN A 442 -6.03 25.69 15.77
CA GLN A 442 -6.77 25.18 16.93
C GLN A 442 -6.51 23.72 17.35
N SER A 443 -5.58 23.00 16.76
CA SER A 443 -5.24 21.68 17.26
C SER A 443 -3.75 21.52 17.46
N LYS A 444 -3.31 21.53 18.70
CA LYS A 444 -1.98 21.01 19.02
C LYS A 444 -2.04 19.49 18.79
N PRO A 445 -1.17 18.90 17.95
CA PRO A 445 -1.15 17.47 17.77
C PRO A 445 -0.71 16.79 19.09
N GLU A 446 -1.45 15.82 19.53
CA GLU A 446 -1.00 14.92 20.60
C GLU A 446 0.07 14.01 19.99
N VAL A 447 1.31 14.19 20.42
CA VAL A 447 2.42 13.33 20.01
C VAL A 447 2.61 12.27 21.08
N VAL A 448 2.28 11.03 20.74
CA VAL A 448 2.58 9.89 21.60
C VAL A 448 3.98 9.37 21.24
N VAL A 449 4.93 9.62 22.11
CA VAL A 449 6.32 9.14 21.91
C VAL A 449 6.51 7.84 22.70
N PRO A 450 6.87 6.74 22.04
CA PRO A 450 7.10 5.48 22.76
C PRO A 450 8.26 5.60 23.78
N PRO A 451 8.12 5.02 24.98
CA PRO A 451 9.09 5.20 26.07
C PRO A 451 10.53 4.77 25.76
N HIS A 452 10.72 3.83 24.83
CA HIS A 452 12.06 3.31 24.51
C HIS A 452 12.95 4.28 23.72
N LEU A 453 12.43 5.41 23.29
CA LEU A 453 13.24 6.42 22.60
C LEU A 453 14.01 7.35 23.56
N TYR A 454 13.77 7.23 24.88
CA TYR A 454 14.40 8.12 25.87
C TYR A 454 15.49 7.46 26.74
N GLY A 455 15.94 6.26 26.42
CA GLY A 455 17.06 5.61 27.15
C GLY A 455 16.77 5.28 28.64
N VAL A 456 15.52 5.13 29.02
CA VAL A 456 15.14 4.80 30.40
C VAL A 456 15.15 3.27 30.58
N PRO A 457 15.71 2.75 31.69
CA PRO A 457 15.75 1.29 31.91
C PRO A 457 14.33 0.69 31.97
N THR A 458 14.17 -0.47 31.33
CA THR A 458 12.90 -1.15 31.08
C THR A 458 12.12 -1.63 32.33
N ASN A 459 12.69 -1.53 33.52
CA ASN A 459 12.11 -2.10 34.75
C ASN A 459 11.13 -1.15 35.47
N ALA A 460 10.88 0.05 34.94
CA ALA A 460 10.08 1.06 35.62
C ALA A 460 8.61 1.15 35.13
N PHE A 461 8.23 0.31 34.18
CA PHE A 461 6.89 0.42 33.59
C PHE A 461 6.10 -0.89 33.69
N ALA A 462 5.51 -1.09 34.88
CA ALA A 462 4.39 -2.01 35.02
C ALA A 462 3.14 -1.15 35.27
N SER A 463 2.20 -1.24 34.34
CA SER A 463 0.84 -0.69 34.41
C SER A 463 0.70 0.83 34.57
N GLU A 464 0.61 1.52 33.52
CA GLU A 464 -0.27 2.68 33.22
C GLU A 464 0.26 3.43 32.00
N THR A 465 -0.56 3.59 31.00
CA THR A 465 -0.28 4.45 29.84
C THR A 465 -0.53 5.90 30.27
N SER A 466 0.54 6.66 30.53
CA SER A 466 0.38 8.09 30.78
C SER A 466 0.47 8.86 29.47
N LEU A 467 -0.56 9.63 29.18
CA LEU A 467 -0.56 10.62 28.09
C LEU A 467 0.23 11.83 28.57
N LEU A 468 1.34 12.11 27.89
CA LEU A 468 2.09 13.36 28.10
C LEU A 468 1.64 14.38 27.05
N THR A 469 1.21 15.53 27.48
CA THR A 469 0.91 16.67 26.61
C THR A 469 2.13 17.57 26.49
N LEU A 470 2.24 18.28 25.40
CA LEU A 470 3.36 19.21 25.13
C LEU A 470 3.52 20.32 26.18
N SER A 471 2.56 20.50 27.09
CA SER A 471 2.66 21.48 28.18
C SER A 471 3.57 21.03 29.32
N ASP A 472 4.01 19.77 29.33
CA ASP A 472 4.79 19.19 30.42
C ASP A 472 6.29 19.10 30.12
N VAL A 473 6.73 19.68 29.00
CA VAL A 473 8.16 19.69 28.59
C VAL A 473 8.68 21.12 28.66
N ASP A 474 9.29 21.47 29.79
CA ASP A 474 9.81 22.81 30.04
C ASP A 474 11.21 23.08 29.45
N ASP A 475 11.85 22.09 28.85
CA ASP A 475 13.19 22.29 28.25
C ASP A 475 13.31 21.58 26.89
N VAL A 476 13.01 22.28 25.83
CA VAL A 476 13.46 21.90 24.48
C VAL A 476 14.83 22.56 24.26
N LEU A 477 15.87 21.77 24.32
CA LEU A 477 17.20 22.24 23.89
C LEU A 477 17.16 22.45 22.37
N LEU A 478 17.08 23.69 21.98
CA LEU A 478 17.33 24.08 20.59
C LEU A 478 18.84 24.10 20.39
N LEU A 479 19.34 23.09 19.72
CA LEU A 479 20.71 23.15 19.19
C LEU A 479 20.66 24.06 17.97
N GLU A 480 21.18 25.25 18.11
CA GLU A 480 21.45 26.15 16.99
C GLU A 480 22.69 25.62 16.27
N ASP A 481 22.50 25.04 15.10
CA ASP A 481 23.61 24.78 14.19
C ASP A 481 23.43 25.60 12.92
N ASP A 482 24.55 26.10 12.46
CA ASP A 482 24.69 27.08 11.38
C ASP A 482 24.05 26.68 10.05
N GLU A 483 23.64 27.70 9.35
CA GLU A 483 23.01 27.79 8.06
C GLU A 483 23.34 26.70 7.03
N ASP A 484 22.35 25.89 6.67
CA ASP A 484 22.04 25.55 5.29
C ASP A 484 20.69 24.81 5.21
N GLU A 485 19.88 25.19 4.25
CA GLU A 485 18.49 24.80 4.07
C GLU A 485 18.28 23.27 4.02
N ALA A 486 17.79 22.68 5.09
CA ALA A 486 17.18 21.34 5.05
C ALA A 486 15.90 21.36 5.89
N GLY A 487 14.77 21.32 5.22
CA GLY A 487 13.48 21.20 5.91
C GLY A 487 13.37 19.85 6.59
N PHE A 488 13.19 19.84 7.89
CA PHE A 488 12.90 18.61 8.66
C PHE A 488 11.42 18.26 8.50
N GLU A 489 11.13 17.08 7.97
CA GLU A 489 9.79 16.51 8.02
C GLU A 489 9.62 15.74 9.33
N LEU A 490 8.67 16.16 10.13
CA LEU A 490 8.32 15.46 11.37
C LEU A 490 7.66 14.12 11.05
N LEU A 491 8.27 13.02 11.45
CA LEU A 491 7.76 11.68 11.24
C LEU A 491 6.81 11.32 12.39
N VAL A 492 5.53 11.26 12.10
CA VAL A 492 4.52 10.84 13.08
C VAL A 492 4.25 9.34 12.91
N LEU A 493 4.63 8.54 13.91
CA LEU A 493 4.35 7.11 13.95
C LEU A 493 3.02 6.89 14.69
N VAL A 494 2.02 6.40 13.99
CA VAL A 494 0.72 6.05 14.57
C VAL A 494 0.63 4.53 14.69
N PRO A 495 0.53 3.97 15.90
CA PRO A 495 0.28 2.53 16.03
C PRO A 495 -1.18 2.24 15.66
N PHE A 496 -1.37 1.41 14.64
CA PHE A 496 -2.68 1.02 14.16
C PHE A 496 -2.97 -0.41 14.60
N THR A 497 -3.95 -0.59 15.46
CA THR A 497 -4.52 -1.91 15.74
C THR A 497 -5.90 -1.99 15.07
N PHE A 498 -6.02 -2.89 14.12
CA PHE A 498 -7.22 -3.04 13.27
C PHE A 498 -8.48 -3.47 14.03
N ASN A 499 -8.31 -3.95 15.28
CA ASN A 499 -9.40 -4.61 16.01
C ASN A 499 -10.47 -3.67 16.62
N THR A 500 -10.20 -2.37 16.69
CA THR A 500 -11.11 -1.44 17.39
C THR A 500 -12.16 -0.77 16.51
N TRP A 501 -12.14 -1.00 15.20
CA TRP A 501 -13.02 -0.27 14.28
C TRP A 501 -14.23 -1.06 13.75
N LEU A 502 -14.33 -2.36 14.11
CA LEU A 502 -15.42 -3.21 13.63
C LEU A 502 -16.46 -3.59 14.73
N THR A 503 -16.31 -3.08 15.93
CA THR A 503 -17.36 -3.17 16.98
C THR A 503 -18.24 -1.88 16.98
#